data_86734e27d727eca19f8938a4107824ef
#
_entry.id   86734e27d727eca19f8938a4107824ef
#
_cell.length_a   1.000
_cell.length_b   1.000
_cell.length_c   1.000
_cell.angle_alpha   90.00
_cell.angle_beta   90.00
_cell.angle_gamma   90.00
#
_symmetry.space_group_name_H-M   'P 1'
#
loop_
_entity.id
_entity.type
_entity.pdbx_description
1 polymer ?
#
loop_
_entity_poly.entity_id
_entity_poly.type
_entity_poly.pdbx_seq_one_letter_code
_entity_poly.pdbx_strand_id
1 'polypeptide(L)'
;MKSTAPFALAALCCLAMPVFAQGTVDPAELQRIIAQHPNWARWLADPELAKLTLASPKMPNSNWRADDIRRPQPVHVETGKACSAPPPGDAEVLFDGKNLDKWTGDHFSEWTVKDGVLTTGARVYNFITTKQSYGDVQVHVEWKTPLQPKPPLNPQYWGNSGVFLMGLYEIQILDSYKNETYPDGQAGAIYSQAPPLVNASRPEGVWQCYDIVFHAPHFSGNNVATPARITLIHNGVLVQDNTVLIGATVHGEVGHYSPHPAELPLALQDHGNPDSHVSFRNVWVRRLSPG
;
A
#
# COMPACT_ATOMS: atom_id res chain seq x y z
N MET A 1 1.31 -16.36 38.21
CA MET A 1 1.95 -16.67 36.94
C MET A 1 0.84 -16.74 35.90
N LYS A 2 0.56 -15.62 35.19
CA LYS A 2 -0.41 -15.60 34.09
C LYS A 2 0.43 -15.65 32.79
N SER A 3 0.32 -16.77 32.10
CA SER A 3 0.92 -16.99 30.78
C SER A 3 0.25 -16.05 29.79
N THR A 4 0.95 -15.01 29.37
CA THR A 4 0.60 -14.23 28.17
C THR A 4 1.10 -15.02 26.97
N ALA A 5 0.21 -15.77 26.33
CA ALA A 5 0.46 -16.28 24.99
C ALA A 5 0.74 -15.09 24.06
N PRO A 6 1.77 -15.13 23.22
CA PRO A 6 1.95 -14.13 22.18
C PRO A 6 0.75 -14.25 21.23
N PHE A 7 -0.02 -13.18 21.07
CA PHE A 7 -0.93 -13.06 19.93
C PHE A 7 -0.05 -13.13 18.69
N ALA A 8 0.01 -14.29 18.09
CA ALA A 8 0.38 -14.41 16.71
C ALA A 8 -0.67 -13.58 15.96
N LEU A 9 -0.29 -12.36 15.55
CA LEU A 9 -1.00 -11.64 14.52
C LEU A 9 -0.81 -12.51 13.28
N ALA A 10 -1.69 -13.50 13.18
CA ALA A 10 -1.75 -14.35 12.03
C ALA A 10 -1.74 -13.41 10.84
N ALA A 11 -0.79 -13.59 9.97
CA ALA A 11 -0.78 -13.13 8.60
C ALA A 11 -2.05 -13.63 7.89
N LEU A 12 -3.21 -13.08 8.30
CA LEU A 12 -4.51 -13.46 7.74
C LEU A 12 -4.74 -12.82 6.37
N CYS A 13 -3.81 -11.96 5.93
CA CYS A 13 -3.92 -11.34 4.60
C CYS A 13 -3.28 -12.15 3.46
N CYS A 14 -2.57 -13.25 3.72
CA CYS A 14 -1.74 -13.85 2.68
C CYS A 14 -1.93 -15.33 2.38
N LEU A 15 -2.87 -16.03 3.00
CA LEU A 15 -3.15 -17.44 2.67
C LEU A 15 -4.60 -17.72 2.24
N ALA A 16 -5.46 -16.72 2.14
CA ALA A 16 -6.60 -16.86 1.26
C ALA A 16 -6.05 -16.68 -0.17
N MET A 17 -5.74 -17.77 -0.83
CA MET A 17 -5.82 -17.79 -2.29
C MET A 17 -7.10 -17.02 -2.63
N PRO A 18 -7.08 -15.99 -3.50
CA PRO A 18 -8.29 -15.24 -3.81
C PRO A 18 -9.37 -16.26 -4.13
N VAL A 19 -10.53 -16.14 -3.51
CA VAL A 19 -11.74 -16.75 -4.02
C VAL A 19 -11.94 -16.07 -5.36
N PHE A 20 -11.46 -16.75 -6.41
CA PHE A 20 -11.32 -16.22 -7.76
C PHE A 20 -12.58 -15.48 -8.16
N ALA A 21 -12.42 -14.26 -8.62
CA ALA A 21 -13.48 -13.48 -9.23
C ALA A 21 -14.37 -14.39 -10.06
N GLN A 22 -15.68 -14.40 -9.77
CA GLN A 22 -16.63 -15.33 -10.39
C GLN A 22 -16.96 -14.98 -11.86
N GLY A 23 -16.26 -13.99 -12.45
CA GLY A 23 -16.48 -13.53 -13.80
C GLY A 23 -15.59 -14.22 -14.84
N THR A 24 -16.09 -14.33 -16.06
CA THR A 24 -15.29 -14.63 -17.24
C THR A 24 -15.01 -13.35 -17.99
N VAL A 25 -13.77 -13.19 -18.47
CA VAL A 25 -13.41 -12.06 -19.34
C VAL A 25 -13.91 -12.33 -20.75
N ASP A 26 -14.67 -11.39 -21.31
CA ASP A 26 -15.09 -11.47 -22.72
C ASP A 26 -13.88 -11.34 -23.64
N PRO A 27 -13.58 -12.34 -24.47
CA PRO A 27 -12.44 -12.29 -25.38
C PRO A 27 -12.47 -11.11 -26.36
N ALA A 28 -13.63 -10.66 -26.78
CA ALA A 28 -13.78 -9.54 -27.68
C ALA A 28 -13.50 -8.19 -26.96
N GLU A 29 -13.90 -8.08 -25.69
CA GLU A 29 -13.54 -6.94 -24.84
C GLU A 29 -12.04 -6.91 -24.58
N LEU A 30 -11.44 -8.04 -24.25
CA LEU A 30 -9.99 -8.16 -24.05
C LEU A 30 -9.19 -7.68 -25.27
N GLN A 31 -9.58 -8.13 -26.47
CA GLN A 31 -8.93 -7.70 -27.72
C GLN A 31 -9.09 -6.19 -27.98
N ARG A 32 -10.25 -5.60 -27.68
CA ARG A 32 -10.46 -4.16 -27.79
C ARG A 32 -9.55 -3.37 -26.83
N ILE A 33 -9.42 -3.82 -25.60
CA ILE A 33 -8.56 -3.19 -24.58
C ILE A 33 -7.10 -3.27 -25.03
N ILE A 34 -6.63 -4.43 -25.47
CA ILE A 34 -5.26 -4.60 -25.98
C ILE A 34 -4.98 -3.70 -27.20
N ALA A 35 -5.97 -3.57 -28.09
CA ALA A 35 -5.81 -2.68 -29.24
C ALA A 35 -5.71 -1.19 -28.85
N GLN A 36 -6.40 -0.77 -27.81
CA GLN A 36 -6.34 0.59 -27.27
C GLN A 36 -5.07 0.85 -26.44
N HIS A 37 -4.57 -0.20 -25.76
CA HIS A 37 -3.42 -0.16 -24.86
C HIS A 37 -2.42 -1.27 -25.19
N PRO A 38 -1.64 -1.14 -26.30
CA PRO A 38 -0.71 -2.20 -26.73
C PRO A 38 0.31 -2.61 -25.67
N ASN A 39 0.68 -1.68 -24.78
CA ASN A 39 1.62 -1.94 -23.68
C ASN A 39 1.08 -2.95 -22.67
N TRP A 40 -0.24 -3.12 -22.59
CA TRP A 40 -0.88 -4.08 -21.68
C TRP A 40 -1.03 -5.48 -22.28
N ALA A 41 -0.77 -5.64 -23.59
CA ALA A 41 -0.95 -6.92 -24.29
C ALA A 41 -0.23 -8.09 -23.61
N ARG A 42 1.02 -7.86 -23.17
CA ARG A 42 1.84 -8.90 -22.53
C ARG A 42 1.32 -9.25 -21.13
N TRP A 43 0.82 -8.29 -20.40
CA TRP A 43 0.25 -8.46 -19.08
C TRP A 43 -1.11 -9.15 -19.14
N LEU A 44 -2.00 -8.66 -20.01
CA LEU A 44 -3.34 -9.22 -20.19
C LEU A 44 -3.35 -10.56 -20.96
N ALA A 45 -2.20 -10.98 -21.50
CA ALA A 45 -2.04 -12.35 -22.03
C ALA A 45 -2.05 -13.41 -20.92
N ASP A 46 -1.77 -13.03 -19.66
CA ASP A 46 -1.97 -13.90 -18.51
C ASP A 46 -3.47 -13.92 -18.14
N PRO A 47 -4.16 -15.09 -18.23
CA PRO A 47 -5.59 -15.17 -17.96
C PRO A 47 -5.99 -14.79 -16.54
N GLU A 48 -5.12 -15.04 -15.55
CA GLU A 48 -5.41 -14.70 -14.16
C GLU A 48 -5.31 -13.19 -13.94
N LEU A 49 -4.30 -12.54 -14.51
CA LEU A 49 -4.17 -11.07 -14.46
C LEU A 49 -5.29 -10.38 -15.22
N ALA A 50 -5.67 -10.89 -16.40
CA ALA A 50 -6.83 -10.38 -17.14
C ALA A 50 -8.11 -10.51 -16.32
N LYS A 51 -8.32 -11.63 -15.64
CA LYS A 51 -9.47 -11.88 -14.79
C LYS A 51 -9.48 -10.94 -13.57
N LEU A 52 -8.37 -10.76 -12.88
CA LEU A 52 -8.23 -9.84 -11.75
C LEU A 52 -8.60 -8.40 -12.12
N THR A 53 -8.19 -7.95 -13.29
CA THR A 53 -8.35 -6.55 -13.69
C THR A 53 -9.64 -6.25 -14.47
N LEU A 54 -10.28 -7.25 -15.06
CA LEU A 54 -11.47 -7.07 -15.89
C LEU A 54 -12.72 -7.74 -15.33
N ALA A 55 -12.59 -8.71 -14.44
CA ALA A 55 -13.70 -9.47 -13.87
C ALA A 55 -13.79 -9.45 -12.34
N SER A 56 -12.94 -8.67 -11.67
CA SER A 56 -13.00 -8.41 -10.23
C SER A 56 -14.35 -7.86 -9.77
N PRO A 57 -14.69 -7.90 -8.50
CA PRO A 57 -15.93 -7.36 -7.97
C PRO A 57 -16.10 -5.87 -8.26
N LYS A 58 -17.34 -5.43 -8.51
CA LYS A 58 -17.64 -4.01 -8.64
C LYS A 58 -17.54 -3.30 -7.29
N MET A 59 -16.84 -2.17 -7.26
CA MET A 59 -16.68 -1.36 -6.06
C MET A 59 -18.02 -0.69 -5.66
N PRO A 60 -18.36 -0.64 -4.36
CA PRO A 60 -19.53 0.09 -3.89
C PRO A 60 -19.50 1.56 -4.31
N ASN A 61 -20.64 2.07 -4.77
CA ASN A 61 -20.80 3.48 -5.18
C ASN A 61 -19.80 3.94 -6.25
N SER A 62 -19.31 3.01 -7.08
CA SER A 62 -18.38 3.26 -8.17
C SER A 62 -18.88 2.65 -9.48
N ASN A 63 -18.47 3.23 -10.60
CA ASN A 63 -18.65 2.62 -11.93
C ASN A 63 -17.60 1.57 -12.24
N TRP A 64 -16.53 1.49 -11.42
CA TRP A 64 -15.34 0.68 -11.62
C TRP A 64 -15.36 -0.57 -10.73
N ARG A 65 -14.59 -1.55 -11.13
CA ARG A 65 -14.27 -2.75 -10.36
C ARG A 65 -13.00 -2.50 -9.50
N ALA A 66 -12.73 -3.34 -8.52
CA ALA A 66 -11.43 -3.37 -7.87
C ALA A 66 -10.36 -3.72 -8.92
N ASP A 67 -9.24 -3.03 -8.89
CA ASP A 67 -8.10 -3.20 -9.82
C ASP A 67 -8.50 -3.08 -11.31
N ASP A 68 -9.52 -2.29 -11.63
CA ASP A 68 -10.02 -2.13 -13.01
C ASP A 68 -9.05 -1.29 -13.85
N ILE A 69 -8.35 -1.94 -14.75
CA ILE A 69 -7.37 -1.30 -15.63
C ILE A 69 -8.01 -0.27 -16.59
N ARG A 70 -9.32 -0.36 -16.87
CA ARG A 70 -10.07 0.57 -17.73
C ARG A 70 -10.37 1.90 -17.05
N ARG A 71 -10.18 1.97 -15.73
CA ARG A 71 -10.36 3.21 -14.97
C ARG A 71 -9.36 4.26 -15.44
N PRO A 72 -9.74 5.55 -15.60
CA PRO A 72 -8.81 6.60 -16.00
C PRO A 72 -7.59 6.69 -15.10
N GLN A 73 -6.40 6.77 -15.69
CA GLN A 73 -5.14 6.92 -14.96
C GLN A 73 -5.08 8.28 -14.26
N PRO A 74 -4.56 8.33 -13.02
CA PRO A 74 -4.28 9.59 -12.36
C PRO A 74 -3.29 10.43 -13.17
N VAL A 75 -3.65 11.69 -13.43
CA VAL A 75 -2.79 12.60 -14.20
C VAL A 75 -1.50 12.86 -13.42
N HIS A 76 -0.36 12.72 -14.10
CA HIS A 76 0.93 13.03 -13.49
C HIS A 76 1.07 14.52 -13.22
N VAL A 77 1.59 14.87 -12.04
CA VAL A 77 1.95 16.23 -11.63
C VAL A 77 3.40 16.29 -11.17
N GLU A 78 4.14 17.27 -11.66
CA GLU A 78 5.51 17.51 -11.21
C GLU A 78 5.52 17.96 -9.75
N THR A 79 6.46 17.44 -8.98
CA THR A 79 6.56 17.72 -7.55
C THR A 79 7.84 18.48 -7.20
N GLY A 80 7.80 19.28 -6.11
CA GLY A 80 8.96 20.00 -5.58
C GLY A 80 10.06 19.06 -5.05
N LYS A 81 11.16 19.62 -4.60
CA LYS A 81 12.42 18.88 -4.40
C LYS A 81 12.55 18.08 -3.11
N ALA A 82 11.85 18.31 -2.04
CA ALA A 82 12.27 17.70 -0.77
C ALA A 82 11.15 16.99 -0.03
N CYS A 83 11.47 15.77 0.36
CA CYS A 83 10.92 15.09 1.50
C CYS A 83 11.99 15.21 2.59
N SER A 84 11.82 15.98 3.63
CA SER A 84 12.69 15.95 4.81
C SER A 84 12.13 16.88 5.89
N ALA A 85 10.92 16.60 6.32
CA ALA A 85 10.43 17.20 7.54
C ALA A 85 11.05 16.43 8.72
N PRO A 86 11.75 17.11 9.65
CA PRO A 86 12.16 16.47 10.90
C PRO A 86 10.91 16.04 11.67
N PRO A 87 10.98 14.97 12.48
CA PRO A 87 9.86 14.56 13.30
C PRO A 87 9.45 15.69 14.26
N PRO A 88 8.15 15.96 14.44
CA PRO A 88 7.65 16.85 15.48
C PRO A 88 8.12 16.41 16.87
N GLY A 89 8.20 17.35 17.83
CA GLY A 89 8.71 17.07 19.17
C GLY A 89 7.89 16.05 19.99
N ASP A 90 6.62 15.82 19.59
CA ASP A 90 5.73 14.82 20.18
C ASP A 90 5.59 13.55 19.31
N ALA A 91 6.38 13.42 18.24
CA ALA A 91 6.40 12.23 17.42
C ALA A 91 7.30 11.14 17.99
N GLU A 92 6.89 9.91 17.82
CA GLU A 92 7.74 8.74 18.04
C GLU A 92 8.48 8.40 16.75
N VAL A 93 9.83 8.42 16.82
CA VAL A 93 10.66 8.01 15.69
C VAL A 93 10.70 6.49 15.63
N LEU A 94 10.20 5.91 14.55
CA LEU A 94 10.20 4.47 14.32
C LEU A 94 11.46 3.98 13.63
N PHE A 95 12.06 4.81 12.76
CA PHE A 95 13.34 4.53 12.12
C PHE A 95 14.11 5.83 11.85
N ASP A 96 15.30 5.96 12.45
CA ASP A 96 16.20 7.12 12.34
C ASP A 96 17.50 6.81 11.58
N GLY A 97 17.57 5.65 10.93
CA GLY A 97 18.75 5.20 10.20
C GLY A 97 19.71 4.31 11.00
N LYS A 98 19.44 3.99 12.27
CA LYS A 98 20.38 3.26 13.13
C LYS A 98 20.00 1.79 13.33
N ASN A 99 18.79 1.52 13.79
CA ASN A 99 18.38 0.17 14.18
C ASN A 99 16.87 -0.04 13.98
N LEU A 100 16.42 -1.27 14.16
CA LEU A 100 15.03 -1.68 14.05
C LEU A 100 14.45 -2.09 15.41
N ASP A 101 14.89 -1.49 16.51
CA ASP A 101 14.49 -1.88 17.88
C ASP A 101 12.98 -1.75 18.12
N LYS A 102 12.31 -0.90 17.34
CA LYS A 102 10.85 -0.70 17.40
C LYS A 102 10.05 -1.65 16.50
N TRP A 103 10.73 -2.48 15.73
CA TRP A 103 10.14 -3.36 14.75
C TRP A 103 10.30 -4.84 15.10
N THR A 104 9.45 -5.69 14.51
CA THR A 104 9.49 -7.15 14.55
C THR A 104 8.90 -7.72 13.27
N GLY A 105 9.12 -9.00 12.99
CA GLY A 105 8.59 -9.68 11.79
C GLY A 105 9.22 -11.05 11.58
N ASP A 106 8.58 -11.92 10.80
CA ASP A 106 9.04 -13.30 10.59
C ASP A 106 10.34 -13.40 9.77
N HIS A 107 10.49 -12.55 8.74
CA HIS A 107 11.71 -12.45 7.92
C HIS A 107 12.52 -11.20 8.25
N PHE A 108 12.49 -10.79 9.50
CA PHE A 108 13.11 -9.57 9.99
C PHE A 108 14.62 -9.48 9.69
N SER A 109 15.33 -10.60 9.74
CA SER A 109 16.78 -10.67 9.46
C SER A 109 17.15 -10.39 7.99
N GLU A 110 16.21 -10.42 7.08
CA GLU A 110 16.43 -10.15 5.66
C GLU A 110 16.34 -8.65 5.34
N TRP A 111 15.72 -7.87 6.21
CA TRP A 111 15.72 -6.42 6.12
C TRP A 111 17.07 -5.86 6.56
N THR A 112 17.67 -5.03 5.74
CA THR A 112 19.02 -4.51 5.98
C THR A 112 19.01 -3.03 6.33
N VAL A 113 19.84 -2.64 7.31
CA VAL A 113 20.12 -1.23 7.62
C VAL A 113 21.54 -0.92 7.22
N LYS A 114 21.70 -0.03 6.25
CA LYS A 114 23.02 0.40 5.77
C LYS A 114 23.00 1.89 5.40
N ASP A 115 24.01 2.63 5.82
CA ASP A 115 24.17 4.06 5.52
C ASP A 115 22.92 4.91 5.83
N GLY A 116 22.24 4.61 6.94
CA GLY A 116 21.02 5.30 7.35
C GLY A 116 19.74 4.90 6.61
N VAL A 117 19.79 3.85 5.80
CA VAL A 117 18.70 3.38 4.95
C VAL A 117 18.31 1.97 5.35
N LEU A 118 17.01 1.75 5.52
CA LEU A 118 16.37 0.44 5.65
C LEU A 118 15.96 -0.04 4.28
N THR A 119 16.32 -1.28 3.91
CA THR A 119 15.98 -1.85 2.60
C THR A 119 15.36 -3.24 2.78
N THR A 120 14.28 -3.51 2.05
CA THR A 120 13.69 -4.85 1.94
C THR A 120 14.68 -5.81 1.30
N GLY A 121 14.63 -7.09 1.63
CA GLY A 121 15.63 -8.04 1.14
C GLY A 121 15.14 -9.46 0.97
N ALA A 122 13.93 -9.76 1.43
CA ALA A 122 13.35 -11.09 1.30
C ALA A 122 12.95 -11.39 -0.15
N ARG A 123 12.98 -12.69 -0.49
CA ARG A 123 12.44 -13.18 -1.76
C ARG A 123 11.05 -13.79 -1.58
N VAL A 124 10.42 -13.46 -0.46
CA VAL A 124 9.09 -13.92 -0.08
C VAL A 124 8.29 -12.74 0.45
N TYR A 125 7.02 -12.75 0.19
CA TYR A 125 6.09 -11.76 0.71
C TYR A 125 6.11 -11.76 2.25
N ASN A 126 6.45 -10.61 2.84
CA ASN A 126 6.53 -10.47 4.29
C ASN A 126 6.35 -9.02 4.75
N PHE A 127 6.28 -8.83 6.06
CA PHE A 127 6.18 -7.53 6.71
C PHE A 127 7.15 -7.41 7.86
N ILE A 128 7.58 -6.17 8.11
CA ILE A 128 7.98 -5.77 9.46
C ILE A 128 6.85 -4.95 10.07
N THR A 129 6.58 -5.18 11.35
CA THR A 129 5.52 -4.51 12.10
C THR A 129 6.09 -3.78 13.30
N THR A 130 5.46 -2.67 13.68
CA THR A 130 5.85 -1.99 14.93
C THR A 130 5.52 -2.84 16.15
N LYS A 131 6.37 -2.80 17.17
CA LYS A 131 6.11 -3.47 18.46
C LYS A 131 4.95 -2.82 19.22
N GLN A 132 4.73 -1.53 19.00
CA GLN A 132 3.60 -0.79 19.56
C GLN A 132 2.45 -0.76 18.57
N SER A 133 1.24 -0.62 19.11
CA SER A 133 -0.01 -0.48 18.37
C SER A 133 -0.44 0.98 18.33
N TYR A 134 -1.17 1.37 17.28
CA TYR A 134 -1.62 2.73 17.01
C TYR A 134 -3.03 2.70 16.45
N GLY A 135 -3.82 3.73 16.79
CA GLY A 135 -5.15 4.03 16.22
C GLY A 135 -5.07 5.26 15.32
N ASP A 136 -5.67 6.36 15.77
CA ASP A 136 -5.63 7.65 15.07
C ASP A 136 -4.22 8.23 15.10
N VAL A 137 -3.64 8.44 13.92
CA VAL A 137 -2.23 8.86 13.80
C VAL A 137 -1.97 9.79 12.64
N GLN A 138 -0.90 10.58 12.80
CA GLN A 138 -0.12 11.13 11.70
C GLN A 138 1.12 10.25 11.52
N VAL A 139 1.42 9.85 10.29
CA VAL A 139 2.60 9.04 9.94
C VAL A 139 3.37 9.71 8.83
N HIS A 140 4.67 9.76 8.95
CA HIS A 140 5.59 10.16 7.88
C HIS A 140 6.47 8.99 7.48
N VAL A 141 6.61 8.76 6.19
CA VAL A 141 7.47 7.72 5.63
C VAL A 141 8.19 8.27 4.40
N GLU A 142 9.51 8.25 4.42
CA GLU A 142 10.29 8.45 3.20
C GLU A 142 10.67 7.11 2.60
N TRP A 143 10.42 6.93 1.30
CA TRP A 143 10.66 5.69 0.59
C TRP A 143 11.26 5.93 -0.80
N LYS A 144 11.85 4.89 -1.36
CA LYS A 144 12.50 4.95 -2.65
C LYS A 144 12.43 3.57 -3.33
N THR A 145 11.93 3.54 -4.56
CA THR A 145 11.99 2.34 -5.40
C THR A 145 13.41 2.11 -5.92
N PRO A 146 13.82 0.87 -6.20
CA PRO A 146 15.14 0.60 -6.77
C PRO A 146 15.24 1.12 -8.20
N LEU A 147 16.47 1.35 -8.66
CA LEU A 147 16.73 1.50 -10.09
C LEU A 147 16.58 0.13 -10.76
N GLN A 148 15.72 0.03 -11.75
CA GLN A 148 15.49 -1.21 -12.48
C GLN A 148 15.97 -1.06 -13.92
N PRO A 149 17.12 -1.66 -14.29
CA PRO A 149 17.68 -1.53 -15.63
C PRO A 149 16.77 -2.13 -16.72
N LYS A 150 15.88 -3.01 -16.33
CA LYS A 150 14.87 -3.60 -17.22
C LYS A 150 13.53 -3.68 -16.47
N PRO A 151 12.52 -2.95 -16.95
CA PRO A 151 11.18 -3.02 -16.37
C PRO A 151 10.64 -4.44 -16.33
N PRO A 152 10.04 -4.89 -15.21
CA PRO A 152 9.37 -6.18 -15.14
C PRO A 152 8.16 -6.21 -16.10
N LEU A 153 7.74 -7.42 -16.46
CA LEU A 153 6.58 -7.61 -17.35
C LEU A 153 5.27 -7.20 -16.67
N ASN A 154 5.15 -7.52 -15.38
CA ASN A 154 4.01 -7.10 -14.59
C ASN A 154 4.32 -5.72 -13.99
N PRO A 155 3.54 -4.68 -14.36
CA PRO A 155 3.75 -3.33 -13.85
C PRO A 155 3.59 -3.23 -12.33
N GLN A 156 2.89 -4.16 -11.69
CA GLN A 156 2.79 -4.25 -10.23
C GLN A 156 4.05 -4.79 -9.54
N TYR A 157 5.09 -5.16 -10.29
CA TYR A 157 6.38 -5.60 -9.73
C TYR A 157 7.47 -4.50 -9.76
N TRP A 158 7.10 -3.27 -10.10
CA TRP A 158 8.01 -2.12 -10.18
C TRP A 158 8.16 -1.44 -8.82
N GLY A 159 9.05 -1.95 -7.96
CA GLY A 159 9.25 -1.37 -6.64
C GLY A 159 8.01 -1.47 -5.75
N ASN A 160 7.32 -2.62 -5.78
CA ASN A 160 6.11 -2.84 -5.00
C ASN A 160 6.41 -2.99 -3.51
N SER A 161 5.65 -2.27 -2.73
CA SER A 161 5.64 -2.29 -1.27
C SER A 161 4.34 -1.62 -0.77
N GLY A 162 4.17 -1.50 0.54
CA GLY A 162 3.02 -0.83 1.14
C GLY A 162 3.31 -0.30 2.54
N VAL A 163 2.61 0.77 2.90
CA VAL A 163 2.47 1.24 4.28
C VAL A 163 1.11 0.79 4.79
N PHE A 164 1.11 -0.11 5.77
CA PHE A 164 -0.11 -0.66 6.33
C PHE A 164 -0.44 0.01 7.67
N LEU A 165 -1.52 0.76 7.69
CA LEU A 165 -2.07 1.33 8.90
C LEU A 165 -2.84 0.25 9.63
N MET A 166 -2.56 0.07 10.93
CA MET A 166 -3.09 -1.03 11.74
C MET A 166 -2.80 -2.44 11.18
N GLY A 167 -1.82 -2.58 10.25
CA GLY A 167 -1.54 -3.85 9.56
C GLY A 167 -2.65 -4.33 8.61
N LEU A 168 -3.68 -3.51 8.37
CA LEU A 168 -4.89 -3.88 7.61
C LEU A 168 -5.19 -2.97 6.42
N TYR A 169 -4.83 -1.68 6.51
CA TYR A 169 -5.25 -0.65 5.57
C TYR A 169 -4.04 -0.14 4.82
N GLU A 170 -3.92 -0.55 3.56
CA GLU A 170 -2.73 -0.31 2.75
C GLU A 170 -2.78 1.00 1.99
N ILE A 171 -1.70 1.78 2.12
CA ILE A 171 -1.33 2.81 1.16
C ILE A 171 -0.22 2.23 0.28
N GLN A 172 -0.51 2.13 -1.02
CA GLN A 172 0.38 1.51 -1.99
C GLN A 172 1.67 2.30 -2.18
N ILE A 173 2.77 1.58 -2.25
CA ILE A 173 4.07 2.02 -2.75
C ILE A 173 4.37 1.28 -4.04
N LEU A 174 4.69 2.02 -5.10
CA LEU A 174 5.01 1.48 -6.42
C LEU A 174 5.88 2.50 -7.17
N ASP A 175 6.72 2.05 -8.09
CA ASP A 175 7.22 2.96 -9.12
C ASP A 175 6.10 3.28 -10.10
N SER A 176 5.51 4.46 -9.93
CA SER A 176 4.36 4.93 -10.71
C SER A 176 4.69 6.08 -11.65
N TYR A 177 5.97 6.49 -11.76
CA TYR A 177 6.34 7.67 -12.52
C TYR A 177 5.98 7.58 -14.02
N LYS A 178 6.25 6.44 -14.65
CA LYS A 178 5.91 6.13 -16.06
C LYS A 178 5.35 4.73 -16.21
N ASN A 179 4.66 4.26 -15.19
CA ASN A 179 4.13 2.91 -15.09
C ASN A 179 2.61 2.96 -15.17
N GLU A 180 2.05 2.40 -16.23
CA GLU A 180 0.61 2.25 -16.40
C GLU A 180 0.17 0.89 -15.87
N THR A 181 -0.56 0.92 -14.76
CA THR A 181 -1.23 -0.24 -14.17
C THR A 181 -2.66 0.14 -13.77
N TYR A 182 -3.39 -0.72 -13.09
CA TYR A 182 -4.70 -0.31 -12.58
C TYR A 182 -4.56 0.87 -11.58
N PRO A 183 -5.41 1.90 -11.70
CA PRO A 183 -5.23 3.16 -10.97
C PRO A 183 -5.25 3.05 -9.45
N ASP A 184 -6.04 2.12 -8.90
CA ASP A 184 -6.09 1.84 -7.47
C ASP A 184 -4.99 0.91 -6.95
N GLY A 185 -4.00 0.59 -7.80
CA GLY A 185 -2.71 0.00 -7.47
C GLY A 185 -1.51 0.93 -7.71
N GLN A 186 -1.74 2.20 -8.05
CA GLN A 186 -0.69 3.20 -8.18
C GLN A 186 -0.19 3.69 -6.82
N ALA A 187 1.03 4.27 -6.77
CA ALA A 187 1.56 4.86 -5.55
C ALA A 187 0.60 5.92 -4.98
N GLY A 188 0.31 5.82 -3.66
CA GLY A 188 -0.64 6.69 -2.98
C GLY A 188 -2.10 6.28 -3.12
N ALA A 189 -2.40 5.17 -3.79
CA ALA A 189 -3.71 4.55 -3.74
C ALA A 189 -4.01 3.98 -2.35
N ILE A 190 -5.28 4.00 -1.95
CA ILE A 190 -5.79 3.04 -0.97
C ILE A 190 -6.02 1.76 -1.78
N TYR A 191 -5.13 0.78 -1.62
CA TYR A 191 -4.96 -0.34 -2.54
C TYR A 191 -6.26 -1.11 -2.77
N SER A 192 -6.57 -1.38 -4.07
CA SER A 192 -7.80 -2.02 -4.54
C SER A 192 -9.10 -1.27 -4.18
N GLN A 193 -9.03 -0.04 -3.64
CA GLN A 193 -10.23 0.72 -3.23
C GLN A 193 -10.33 2.08 -3.92
N ALA A 194 -9.32 2.92 -3.78
CA ALA A 194 -9.35 4.28 -4.30
C ALA A 194 -8.00 4.67 -4.92
N PRO A 195 -7.95 5.11 -6.19
CA PRO A 195 -6.74 5.65 -6.79
C PRO A 195 -6.36 6.97 -6.14
N PRO A 196 -5.10 7.41 -6.26
CA PRO A 196 -4.75 8.76 -5.90
C PRO A 196 -5.45 9.77 -6.83
N LEU A 197 -5.75 10.96 -6.32
CA LEU A 197 -6.36 12.06 -7.10
C LEU A 197 -5.52 12.45 -8.30
N VAL A 198 -4.21 12.42 -8.13
CA VAL A 198 -3.19 12.67 -9.16
C VAL A 198 -1.98 11.78 -8.91
N ASN A 199 -1.18 11.53 -9.93
CA ASN A 199 0.09 10.81 -9.79
C ASN A 199 1.21 11.82 -9.46
N ALA A 200 1.61 11.86 -8.18
CA ALA A 200 2.67 12.73 -7.68
C ALA A 200 4.04 12.03 -7.60
N SER A 201 4.21 10.89 -8.28
CA SER A 201 5.42 10.07 -8.21
C SER A 201 6.61 10.75 -8.90
N ARG A 202 7.79 10.58 -8.30
CA ARG A 202 9.09 10.93 -8.87
C ARG A 202 9.70 9.70 -9.55
N PRO A 203 10.71 9.90 -10.42
CA PRO A 203 11.39 8.78 -11.05
C PRO A 203 11.96 7.75 -10.07
N GLU A 204 12.16 6.52 -10.54
CA GLU A 204 12.84 5.46 -9.80
C GLU A 204 14.20 5.94 -9.22
N GLY A 205 14.59 5.40 -8.08
CA GLY A 205 15.82 5.78 -7.40
C GLY A 205 15.77 7.14 -6.70
N VAL A 206 14.70 7.92 -6.85
CA VAL A 206 14.53 9.23 -6.19
C VAL A 206 13.68 9.05 -4.91
N TRP A 207 14.10 9.67 -3.80
CA TRP A 207 13.34 9.66 -2.55
C TRP A 207 11.99 10.33 -2.71
N GLN A 208 10.97 9.70 -2.17
CA GLN A 208 9.59 10.13 -2.11
C GLN A 208 9.12 10.13 -0.68
N CYS A 209 8.04 10.84 -0.36
CA CYS A 209 7.48 10.89 0.98
C CYS A 209 5.96 10.79 0.99
N TYR A 210 5.47 10.14 2.01
CA TYR A 210 4.08 10.15 2.43
C TYR A 210 3.96 10.88 3.76
N ASP A 211 3.05 11.85 3.81
CA ASP A 211 2.51 12.42 5.02
C ASP A 211 1.04 11.98 5.12
N ILE A 212 0.74 11.15 6.10
CA ILE A 212 -0.52 10.43 6.25
C ILE A 212 -1.23 10.93 7.49
N VAL A 213 -2.51 11.28 7.38
CA VAL A 213 -3.42 11.40 8.51
C VAL A 213 -4.42 10.25 8.42
N PHE A 214 -4.43 9.40 9.42
CA PHE A 214 -5.30 8.24 9.51
C PHE A 214 -6.22 8.34 10.72
N HIS A 215 -7.50 8.13 10.49
CA HIS A 215 -8.50 7.92 11.53
C HIS A 215 -8.96 6.48 11.47
N ALA A 216 -8.76 5.77 12.58
CA ALA A 216 -9.10 4.35 12.72
C ALA A 216 -10.63 4.13 12.68
N PRO A 217 -11.10 2.96 12.27
CA PRO A 217 -12.51 2.66 12.33
C PRO A 217 -12.94 2.44 13.78
N HIS A 218 -14.18 2.82 14.08
CA HIS A 218 -14.82 2.50 15.34
C HIS A 218 -15.91 1.46 15.15
N PHE A 219 -16.02 0.52 16.07
CA PHE A 219 -16.99 -0.56 16.05
C PHE A 219 -18.01 -0.43 17.18
N SER A 220 -19.25 -0.81 16.89
CA SER A 220 -20.31 -1.04 17.88
C SER A 220 -20.75 -2.51 17.77
N GLY A 221 -20.28 -3.34 18.69
CA GLY A 221 -20.37 -4.77 18.55
C GLY A 221 -19.65 -5.24 17.28
N ASN A 222 -20.34 -5.97 16.41
CA ASN A 222 -19.78 -6.48 15.17
C ASN A 222 -19.93 -5.51 13.97
N ASN A 223 -20.49 -4.32 14.16
CA ASN A 223 -20.75 -3.39 13.08
C ASN A 223 -19.77 -2.22 13.14
N VAL A 224 -19.30 -1.76 11.97
CA VAL A 224 -18.56 -0.51 11.88
C VAL A 224 -19.52 0.65 12.16
N ALA A 225 -19.25 1.41 13.22
CA ALA A 225 -20.01 2.62 13.57
C ALA A 225 -19.44 3.83 12.82
N THR A 226 -18.12 3.92 12.70
CA THR A 226 -17.42 4.95 11.93
C THR A 226 -16.36 4.25 11.07
N PRO A 227 -16.39 4.39 9.75
CA PRO A 227 -15.37 3.81 8.88
C PRO A 227 -14.03 4.56 9.02
N ALA A 228 -12.94 3.87 8.72
CA ALA A 228 -11.62 4.47 8.64
C ALA A 228 -11.54 5.55 7.55
N ARG A 229 -10.63 6.52 7.75
CA ARG A 229 -10.41 7.63 6.81
C ARG A 229 -8.93 7.92 6.65
N ILE A 230 -8.53 8.27 5.44
CA ILE A 230 -7.16 8.64 5.11
C ILE A 230 -7.14 9.99 4.39
N THR A 231 -6.26 10.88 4.87
CA THR A 231 -5.73 11.98 4.08
C THR A 231 -4.27 11.70 3.82
N LEU A 232 -3.84 11.77 2.55
CA LEU A 232 -2.47 11.49 2.15
C LEU A 232 -1.91 12.62 1.30
N ILE A 233 -0.77 13.13 1.71
CA ILE A 233 0.07 14.03 0.92
C ILE A 233 1.27 13.22 0.41
N HIS A 234 1.42 13.13 -0.90
CA HIS A 234 2.54 12.46 -1.57
C HIS A 234 3.44 13.52 -2.23
N ASN A 235 4.69 13.61 -1.79
CA ASN A 235 5.66 14.59 -2.29
C ASN A 235 5.17 16.06 -2.21
N GLY A 236 4.37 16.39 -1.19
CA GLY A 236 3.77 17.72 -1.01
C GLY A 236 2.46 17.94 -1.78
N VAL A 237 1.93 16.94 -2.47
CA VAL A 237 0.67 17.00 -3.23
C VAL A 237 -0.40 16.16 -2.54
N LEU A 238 -1.59 16.73 -2.34
CA LEU A 238 -2.74 16.01 -1.79
C LEU A 238 -3.21 14.95 -2.80
N VAL A 239 -3.14 13.68 -2.40
CA VAL A 239 -3.54 12.55 -3.28
C VAL A 239 -4.69 11.72 -2.71
N GLN A 240 -4.97 11.82 -1.41
CA GLN A 240 -6.19 11.31 -0.78
C GLN A 240 -6.75 12.39 0.14
N ASP A 241 -8.00 12.78 -0.05
CA ASP A 241 -8.65 13.84 0.72
C ASP A 241 -9.76 13.26 1.60
N ASN A 242 -9.42 12.96 2.86
CA ASN A 242 -10.36 12.40 3.84
C ASN A 242 -11.15 11.21 3.27
N THR A 243 -10.48 10.39 2.47
CA THR A 243 -11.07 9.26 1.75
C THR A 243 -11.55 8.19 2.72
N VAL A 244 -12.81 7.80 2.60
CA VAL A 244 -13.43 6.74 3.40
C VAL A 244 -13.01 5.39 2.88
N LEU A 245 -12.49 4.52 3.75
CA LEU A 245 -12.15 3.16 3.42
C LEU A 245 -13.39 2.26 3.46
N ILE A 246 -13.41 1.24 2.61
CA ILE A 246 -14.50 0.25 2.54
C ILE A 246 -14.27 -0.88 3.56
N GLY A 247 -13.01 -1.09 3.94
CA GLY A 247 -12.58 -2.13 4.88
C GLY A 247 -11.09 -2.41 4.77
N ALA A 248 -10.65 -3.54 5.31
CA ALA A 248 -9.28 -3.99 5.16
C ALA A 248 -8.92 -4.19 3.68
N THR A 249 -7.66 -3.96 3.35
CA THR A 249 -7.16 -4.14 1.98
C THR A 249 -7.14 -5.62 1.61
N VAL A 250 -7.74 -5.94 0.44
CA VAL A 250 -7.69 -7.27 -0.18
C VAL A 250 -7.46 -7.08 -1.68
N HIS A 251 -6.43 -7.73 -2.22
CA HIS A 251 -6.09 -7.64 -3.64
C HIS A 251 -7.22 -8.20 -4.52
N GLY A 252 -7.68 -7.41 -5.48
CA GLY A 252 -8.68 -7.81 -6.47
C GLY A 252 -10.09 -8.01 -5.92
N GLU A 253 -10.36 -7.57 -4.68
CA GLU A 253 -11.64 -7.75 -4.02
C GLU A 253 -12.17 -6.45 -3.38
N VAL A 254 -13.42 -6.46 -2.98
CA VAL A 254 -13.98 -5.40 -2.16
C VAL A 254 -13.62 -5.66 -0.70
N GLY A 255 -12.89 -4.73 -0.11
CA GLY A 255 -12.57 -4.77 1.31
C GLY A 255 -13.82 -4.81 2.19
N HIS A 256 -13.69 -5.41 3.36
CA HIS A 256 -14.75 -5.43 4.37
C HIS A 256 -14.18 -5.17 5.75
N TYR A 257 -15.02 -4.66 6.65
CA TYR A 257 -14.65 -4.49 8.04
C TYR A 257 -14.94 -5.76 8.83
N SER A 258 -13.93 -6.17 9.61
CA SER A 258 -14.10 -7.14 10.70
C SER A 258 -13.71 -6.46 12.01
N PRO A 259 -14.45 -6.63 13.11
CA PRO A 259 -14.11 -6.03 14.40
C PRO A 259 -12.69 -6.39 14.82
N HIS A 260 -11.95 -5.39 15.24
CA HIS A 260 -10.58 -5.51 15.72
C HIS A 260 -10.33 -4.50 16.86
N PRO A 261 -9.24 -4.63 17.62
CA PRO A 261 -8.86 -3.64 18.64
C PRO A 261 -8.76 -2.22 18.09
N ALA A 262 -8.99 -1.23 18.94
CA ALA A 262 -8.89 0.20 18.57
C ALA A 262 -7.49 0.63 18.12
N GLU A 263 -6.46 -0.12 18.50
CA GLU A 263 -5.07 0.07 18.11
C GLU A 263 -4.47 -1.25 17.67
N LEU A 264 -3.74 -1.23 16.54
CA LEU A 264 -2.95 -2.34 16.02
C LEU A 264 -1.61 -1.82 15.47
N PRO A 265 -0.60 -2.69 15.25
CA PRO A 265 0.69 -2.27 14.71
C PRO A 265 0.60 -1.64 13.33
N LEU A 266 1.50 -0.70 13.04
CA LEU A 266 1.82 -0.29 11.67
C LEU A 266 2.71 -1.35 11.03
N ALA A 267 2.67 -1.47 9.69
CA ALA A 267 3.57 -2.36 8.99
C ALA A 267 4.15 -1.74 7.72
N LEU A 268 5.36 -2.19 7.37
CA LEU A 268 5.98 -1.98 6.07
C LEU A 268 6.10 -3.33 5.37
N GLN A 269 5.76 -3.35 4.08
CA GLN A 269 5.73 -4.57 3.28
C GLN A 269 7.05 -4.76 2.52
N ASP A 270 7.53 -6.00 2.47
CA ASP A 270 8.38 -6.51 1.40
C ASP A 270 7.52 -7.40 0.50
N HIS A 271 7.29 -6.97 -0.72
CA HIS A 271 6.44 -7.71 -1.66
C HIS A 271 7.11 -8.99 -2.19
N GLY A 272 8.42 -9.18 -1.91
CA GLY A 272 9.17 -10.38 -2.27
C GLY A 272 9.50 -10.50 -3.76
N ASN A 273 9.31 -9.45 -4.55
CA ASN A 273 9.68 -9.46 -5.96
C ASN A 273 11.20 -9.42 -6.13
N PRO A 274 11.79 -10.31 -6.93
CA PRO A 274 13.21 -10.27 -7.20
C PRO A 274 13.65 -8.91 -7.76
N ASP A 275 14.77 -8.39 -7.28
CA ASP A 275 15.37 -7.13 -7.73
C ASP A 275 14.50 -5.87 -7.51
N SER A 276 13.42 -5.98 -6.73
CA SER A 276 12.47 -4.90 -6.44
C SER A 276 12.53 -4.45 -4.97
N HIS A 277 13.73 -4.21 -4.46
CA HIS A 277 13.95 -3.88 -3.06
C HIS A 277 13.67 -2.40 -2.80
N VAL A 278 12.58 -2.11 -2.09
CA VAL A 278 12.24 -0.74 -1.68
C VAL A 278 13.06 -0.34 -0.47
N SER A 279 13.48 0.91 -0.46
CA SER A 279 14.26 1.50 0.63
C SER A 279 13.42 2.50 1.40
N PHE A 280 13.65 2.59 2.71
CA PHE A 280 12.96 3.48 3.64
C PHE A 280 13.95 4.27 4.49
N ARG A 281 13.57 5.48 4.89
CA ARG A 281 14.26 6.29 5.88
C ARG A 281 13.28 7.26 6.55
N ASN A 282 13.68 7.92 7.63
CA ASN A 282 12.90 8.96 8.30
C ASN A 282 11.44 8.54 8.51
N VAL A 283 11.23 7.44 9.26
CA VAL A 283 9.88 6.93 9.57
C VAL A 283 9.51 7.34 10.98
N TRP A 284 8.41 8.09 11.13
CA TRP A 284 7.90 8.48 12.43
C TRP A 284 6.37 8.47 12.47
N VAL A 285 5.86 8.35 13.67
CA VAL A 285 4.42 8.36 13.96
C VAL A 285 4.12 9.33 15.09
N ARG A 286 2.99 10.00 14.98
CA ARG A 286 2.46 10.88 16.02
C ARG A 286 1.02 10.50 16.28
N ARG A 287 0.66 10.22 17.54
CA ARG A 287 -0.73 9.97 17.93
C ARG A 287 -1.53 11.26 17.79
N LEU A 288 -2.71 11.16 17.19
CA LEU A 288 -3.65 12.27 17.20
C LEU A 288 -4.37 12.24 18.56
N SER A 289 -4.39 13.38 19.25
CA SER A 289 -5.16 13.49 20.49
C SER A 289 -6.63 13.23 20.16
N PRO A 290 -7.37 12.49 20.99
CA PRO A 290 -8.81 12.48 20.87
C PRO A 290 -9.31 13.92 21.01
N GLY A 291 -10.08 14.38 20.02
CA GLY A 291 -10.74 15.68 20.04
C GLY A 291 -11.83 15.75 21.11
#